data_c7a406f2e00215de4ff461116b594e6f
#
_entry.id   c7a406f2e00215de4ff461116b594e6f
#
_cell.length_a   1.000
_cell.length_b   1.000
_cell.length_c   1.000
_cell.angle_alpha   90.00
_cell.angle_beta   90.00
_cell.angle_gamma   90.00
#
_symmetry.space_group_name_H-M   'P 1'
#
loop_
_entity.id
_entity.type
_entity.pdbx_description
1 polymer ?
#
loop_
_entity_poly.entity_id
_entity_poly.type
_entity_poly.pdbx_seq_one_letter_code
_entity_poly.pdbx_strand_id
1 'polypeptide(L)'
;MKYVYVLTSTPKDLYYEQALMSVWSLRYHMPDAEIIILVDDKTFKSFEDEKRSELKKLADVRSIEFEDNVKNVERSRLIKTAIPDYVKGDFLYIDCDTIIADDLSDIDKMDCETGGILDGHCLLDEHIHKNYFIARDKKLGFHGTLAEGFNFNGGIVFCRDTENGRSLFKMWNEVWKYSAYKKHDLHDQSALNEANYRTGLKMQQLPGEWNCQPSHGGLAFLKNAKIIHYYSSEFSGKNYVPYYKLADKALHNRIKESGKIPDDVIEMIKDPKFQFNRVHLINDDRIISIMQSPLTFTLADIKKHMPLLFNAMEKTMGGIRSLGKILKKK
;
A
#
# COMPACT_ATOMS: atom_id res chain seq x y z
N MET A 1 -8.07 20.61 -4.40
CA MET A 1 -7.36 19.47 -3.77
C MET A 1 -6.07 19.17 -4.51
N LYS A 2 -4.97 18.89 -3.78
CA LYS A 2 -3.71 18.40 -4.35
C LYS A 2 -3.63 16.88 -4.21
N TYR A 3 -3.11 16.21 -5.24
CA TYR A 3 -2.88 14.76 -5.21
C TYR A 3 -1.40 14.52 -5.04
N VAL A 4 -0.99 13.91 -3.91
CA VAL A 4 0.41 13.82 -3.51
C VAL A 4 0.88 12.37 -3.52
N TYR A 5 1.96 12.13 -4.21
CA TYR A 5 2.68 10.86 -4.23
C TYR A 5 4.04 11.00 -3.55
N VAL A 6 4.54 9.92 -2.98
CA VAL A 6 5.92 9.84 -2.48
C VAL A 6 6.63 8.70 -3.19
N LEU A 7 7.72 8.99 -3.87
CA LEU A 7 8.46 7.99 -4.63
C LEU A 7 9.96 8.04 -4.28
N THR A 8 10.48 6.93 -3.76
CA THR A 8 11.91 6.66 -3.72
C THR A 8 12.18 5.39 -4.52
N SER A 9 12.95 5.53 -5.60
CA SER A 9 13.11 4.47 -6.58
C SER A 9 14.51 4.48 -7.19
N THR A 10 14.97 3.31 -7.56
CA THR A 10 16.24 3.10 -8.25
C THR A 10 15.99 2.40 -9.59
N PRO A 11 16.93 2.42 -10.53
CA PRO A 11 16.82 1.65 -11.77
C PRO A 11 16.72 0.12 -11.56
N LYS A 12 16.87 -0.38 -10.33
CA LYS A 12 16.82 -1.83 -10.02
C LYS A 12 15.46 -2.31 -9.54
N ASP A 13 14.60 -1.41 -9.04
CA ASP A 13 13.24 -1.72 -8.59
C ASP A 13 12.19 -1.38 -9.67
N LEU A 14 10.91 -1.45 -9.33
CA LEU A 14 9.77 -1.18 -10.22
C LEU A 14 8.82 -0.10 -9.67
N TYR A 15 9.24 0.64 -8.65
CA TYR A 15 8.37 1.65 -8.02
C TYR A 15 8.11 2.85 -8.94
N TYR A 16 9.07 3.17 -9.82
CA TYR A 16 8.87 4.21 -10.83
C TYR A 16 7.75 3.84 -11.81
N GLU A 17 7.72 2.61 -12.29
CA GLU A 17 6.74 2.10 -13.24
C GLU A 17 5.34 2.05 -12.61
N GLN A 18 5.26 1.69 -11.33
CA GLN A 18 4.02 1.75 -10.56
C GLN A 18 3.51 3.18 -10.43
N ALA A 19 4.38 4.11 -9.99
CA ALA A 19 4.05 5.52 -9.90
C ALA A 19 3.61 6.08 -11.26
N LEU A 20 4.28 5.71 -12.35
CA LEU A 20 3.94 6.15 -13.70
C LEU A 20 2.53 5.71 -14.11
N MET A 21 2.15 4.46 -13.83
CA MET A 21 0.80 3.95 -14.12
C MET A 21 -0.25 4.66 -13.26
N SER A 22 0.01 4.84 -11.97
CA SER A 22 -0.93 5.50 -11.06
C SER A 22 -1.14 6.98 -11.44
N VAL A 23 -0.06 7.72 -11.67
CA VAL A 23 -0.13 9.14 -12.07
C VAL A 23 -0.77 9.31 -13.45
N TRP A 24 -0.47 8.40 -14.38
CA TRP A 24 -1.11 8.41 -15.69
C TRP A 24 -2.62 8.18 -15.58
N SER A 25 -3.05 7.20 -14.78
CA SER A 25 -4.47 6.93 -14.55
C SER A 25 -5.19 8.11 -13.90
N LEU A 26 -4.55 8.80 -12.96
CA LEU A 26 -5.09 10.03 -12.37
C LEU A 26 -5.24 11.14 -13.43
N ARG A 27 -4.21 11.35 -14.26
CA ARG A 27 -4.24 12.34 -15.33
C ARG A 27 -5.31 12.04 -16.38
N TYR A 28 -5.57 10.75 -16.64
CA TYR A 28 -6.63 10.31 -17.55
C TYR A 28 -8.02 10.68 -17.04
N HIS A 29 -8.32 10.44 -15.76
CA HIS A 29 -9.63 10.77 -15.17
C HIS A 29 -9.76 12.24 -14.79
N MET A 30 -8.66 12.92 -14.50
CA MET A 30 -8.61 14.32 -14.05
C MET A 30 -7.49 15.08 -14.76
N PRO A 31 -7.70 15.52 -16.02
CA PRO A 31 -6.67 16.18 -16.83
C PRO A 31 -6.03 17.42 -16.17
N ASP A 32 -6.81 18.16 -15.40
CA ASP A 32 -6.39 19.42 -14.76
C ASP A 32 -5.97 19.26 -13.29
N ALA A 33 -5.87 18.02 -12.78
CA ALA A 33 -5.50 17.78 -11.39
C ALA A 33 -4.14 18.35 -11.03
N GLU A 34 -4.00 18.99 -9.86
CA GLU A 34 -2.72 19.38 -9.29
C GLU A 34 -2.04 18.15 -8.68
N ILE A 35 -1.10 17.54 -9.43
CA ILE A 35 -0.39 16.33 -9.03
C ILE A 35 1.04 16.70 -8.61
N ILE A 36 1.42 16.33 -7.38
CA ILE A 36 2.75 16.56 -6.82
C ILE A 36 3.39 15.22 -6.50
N ILE A 37 4.63 15.02 -6.94
CA ILE A 37 5.43 13.85 -6.58
C ILE A 37 6.63 14.30 -5.76
N LEU A 38 6.68 13.92 -4.50
CA LEU A 38 7.82 14.14 -3.63
C LEU A 38 8.80 12.99 -3.79
N VAL A 39 10.04 13.30 -4.13
CA VAL A 39 11.10 12.31 -4.37
C VAL A 39 12.35 12.67 -3.58
N ASP A 40 13.20 11.68 -3.30
CA ASP A 40 14.55 11.98 -2.81
C ASP A 40 15.48 12.42 -3.96
N ASP A 41 16.60 13.04 -3.61
CA ASP A 41 17.61 13.56 -4.54
C ASP A 41 18.11 12.50 -5.54
N LYS A 42 18.31 11.25 -5.07
CA LYS A 42 18.78 10.14 -5.92
C LYS A 42 17.73 9.70 -6.93
N THR A 43 16.47 9.64 -6.51
CA THR A 43 15.34 9.36 -7.41
C THR A 43 15.19 10.49 -8.43
N PHE A 44 15.26 11.77 -7.99
CA PHE A 44 15.15 12.91 -8.87
C PHE A 44 16.24 12.91 -9.96
N LYS A 45 17.48 12.65 -9.57
CA LYS A 45 18.61 12.51 -10.52
C LYS A 45 18.40 11.36 -11.51
N SER A 46 17.77 10.26 -11.11
CA SER A 46 17.49 9.14 -12.02
C SER A 46 16.51 9.50 -13.14
N PHE A 47 15.77 10.60 -13.02
CA PHE A 47 14.85 11.13 -14.06
C PHE A 47 15.58 11.91 -15.17
N GLU A 48 16.90 11.98 -15.15
CA GLU A 48 17.74 12.41 -16.28
C GLU A 48 17.81 11.32 -17.36
N ASP A 49 17.61 10.06 -16.99
CA ASP A 49 17.42 8.95 -17.94
C ASP A 49 16.11 9.13 -18.70
N GLU A 50 16.17 9.13 -20.03
CA GLU A 50 15.00 9.28 -20.91
C GLU A 50 13.88 8.29 -20.55
N LYS A 51 14.22 7.06 -20.20
CA LYS A 51 13.26 6.01 -19.81
C LYS A 51 12.57 6.28 -18.48
N ARG A 52 13.03 7.26 -17.71
CA ARG A 52 12.46 7.62 -16.41
C ARG A 52 12.01 9.08 -16.34
N SER A 53 11.82 9.73 -17.49
CA SER A 53 11.48 11.16 -17.57
C SER A 53 9.98 11.47 -17.66
N GLU A 54 9.15 10.47 -17.98
CA GLU A 54 7.71 10.67 -18.26
C GLU A 54 6.93 11.27 -17.08
N LEU A 55 7.27 10.92 -15.83
CA LEU A 55 6.61 11.50 -14.65
C LEU A 55 6.74 13.01 -14.57
N LYS A 56 7.87 13.59 -15.04
CA LYS A 56 8.06 15.06 -15.07
C LYS A 56 7.12 15.78 -16.02
N LYS A 57 6.54 15.07 -16.99
CA LYS A 57 5.55 15.63 -17.94
C LYS A 57 4.13 15.58 -17.36
N LEU A 58 3.89 14.67 -16.42
CA LEU A 58 2.56 14.39 -15.86
C LEU A 58 2.29 15.10 -14.53
N ALA A 59 3.34 15.48 -13.79
CA ALA A 59 3.22 15.99 -12.43
C ALA A 59 4.33 17.00 -12.08
N ASP A 60 4.10 17.81 -11.04
CA ASP A 60 5.11 18.62 -10.38
C ASP A 60 6.00 17.73 -9.50
N VAL A 61 7.24 17.49 -9.93
CA VAL A 61 8.19 16.64 -9.22
C VAL A 61 9.13 17.49 -8.38
N ARG A 62 9.10 17.30 -7.05
CA ARG A 62 9.90 18.05 -6.07
C ARG A 62 10.92 17.16 -5.42
N SER A 63 12.20 17.56 -5.46
CA SER A 63 13.32 16.86 -4.84
C SER A 63 13.51 17.28 -3.38
N ILE A 64 13.79 16.28 -2.52
CA ILE A 64 14.13 16.46 -1.12
C ILE A 64 15.51 15.85 -0.90
N GLU A 65 16.41 16.62 -0.36
CA GLU A 65 17.78 16.19 -0.11
C GLU A 65 17.89 15.35 1.17
N PHE A 66 18.72 14.31 1.11
CA PHE A 66 19.06 13.45 2.25
C PHE A 66 20.55 13.18 2.29
N GLU A 67 21.06 12.94 3.49
CA GLU A 67 22.40 12.40 3.67
C GLU A 67 22.52 10.99 3.03
N ASP A 68 23.72 10.67 2.54
CA ASP A 68 23.97 9.43 1.79
C ASP A 68 23.75 8.14 2.59
N ASN A 69 23.91 8.20 3.91
CA ASN A 69 23.74 7.08 4.85
C ASN A 69 22.26 6.70 5.10
N VAL A 70 21.29 7.55 4.70
CA VAL A 70 19.86 7.26 4.86
C VAL A 70 19.40 6.30 3.77
N LYS A 71 18.80 5.16 4.16
CA LYS A 71 18.33 4.12 3.23
C LYS A 71 17.09 4.57 2.46
N ASN A 72 16.89 4.05 1.24
CA ASN A 72 15.73 4.42 0.41
C ASN A 72 14.38 4.25 1.13
N VAL A 73 14.18 3.14 1.83
CA VAL A 73 12.94 2.90 2.59
C VAL A 73 12.75 3.94 3.70
N GLU A 74 13.82 4.37 4.35
CA GLU A 74 13.76 5.41 5.39
C GLU A 74 13.43 6.77 4.77
N ARG A 75 14.06 7.13 3.64
CA ARG A 75 13.77 8.37 2.88
C ARG A 75 12.30 8.42 2.48
N SER A 76 11.76 7.32 1.92
CA SER A 76 10.35 7.24 1.56
C SER A 76 9.44 7.54 2.76
N ARG A 77 9.69 6.93 3.92
CA ARG A 77 8.85 7.11 5.10
C ARG A 77 9.03 8.49 5.75
N LEU A 78 10.25 9.04 5.75
CA LEU A 78 10.52 10.40 6.22
C LEU A 78 9.75 11.44 5.38
N ILE A 79 9.74 11.29 4.06
CA ILE A 79 8.97 12.16 3.17
C ILE A 79 7.47 11.99 3.41
N LYS A 80 6.96 10.75 3.40
CA LYS A 80 5.54 10.42 3.54
C LYS A 80 4.95 10.98 4.83
N THR A 81 5.63 10.78 5.94
CA THR A 81 5.13 11.21 7.25
C THR A 81 5.30 12.71 7.50
N ALA A 82 5.96 13.44 6.60
CA ALA A 82 6.20 14.88 6.67
C ALA A 82 5.64 15.66 5.48
N ILE A 83 4.68 15.13 4.73
CA ILE A 83 4.08 15.78 3.55
C ILE A 83 3.68 17.25 3.81
N PRO A 84 3.05 17.65 4.94
CA PRO A 84 2.66 19.03 5.18
C PRO A 84 3.82 20.03 5.28
N ASP A 85 5.06 19.55 5.46
CA ASP A 85 6.25 20.41 5.45
C ASP A 85 6.62 20.83 4.03
N TYR A 86 6.28 20.01 3.02
CA TYR A 86 6.63 20.18 1.60
C TYR A 86 5.46 20.64 0.75
N VAL A 87 4.22 20.36 1.16
CA VAL A 87 2.99 20.68 0.42
C VAL A 87 2.07 21.51 1.29
N LYS A 88 1.73 22.71 0.84
CA LYS A 88 0.75 23.59 1.50
C LYS A 88 -0.62 23.42 0.85
N GLY A 89 -1.67 23.58 1.65
CA GLY A 89 -3.07 23.36 1.24
C GLY A 89 -3.51 21.90 1.41
N ASP A 90 -4.79 21.69 1.19
CA ASP A 90 -5.43 20.37 1.33
C ASP A 90 -4.88 19.36 0.32
N PHE A 91 -4.71 18.11 0.75
CA PHE A 91 -4.20 17.06 -0.12
C PHE A 91 -4.80 15.68 0.15
N LEU A 92 -4.77 14.86 -0.90
CA LEU A 92 -4.96 13.41 -0.82
C LEU A 92 -3.61 12.75 -1.12
N TYR A 93 -3.03 12.07 -0.12
CA TYR A 93 -1.87 11.22 -0.32
C TYR A 93 -2.30 9.89 -0.95
N ILE A 94 -1.54 9.43 -1.95
CA ILE A 94 -1.80 8.21 -2.72
C ILE A 94 -0.50 7.40 -2.85
N ASP A 95 -0.50 6.12 -2.44
CA ASP A 95 0.61 5.21 -2.66
C ASP A 95 0.79 4.90 -4.16
N CYS A 96 2.03 4.62 -4.57
CA CYS A 96 2.37 4.40 -5.99
C CYS A 96 1.79 3.11 -6.58
N ASP A 97 1.51 2.10 -5.76
CA ASP A 97 0.94 0.81 -6.19
C ASP A 97 -0.60 0.84 -6.23
N THR A 98 -1.11 1.89 -6.84
CA THR A 98 -2.54 2.15 -7.04
C THR A 98 -2.86 2.38 -8.53
N ILE A 99 -4.13 2.24 -8.88
CA ILE A 99 -4.69 2.72 -10.17
C ILE A 99 -5.92 3.55 -9.85
N ILE A 100 -5.97 4.75 -10.40
CA ILE A 100 -7.16 5.59 -10.30
C ILE A 100 -8.20 5.05 -11.29
N ALA A 101 -9.40 4.81 -10.80
CA ALA A 101 -10.46 4.11 -11.52
C ALA A 101 -11.71 4.96 -11.78
N ASP A 102 -11.68 6.22 -11.33
CA ASP A 102 -12.78 7.18 -11.50
C ASP A 102 -12.30 8.60 -11.14
N ASP A 103 -13.14 9.61 -11.39
CA ASP A 103 -12.93 10.99 -10.94
C ASP A 103 -12.85 11.11 -9.41
N LEU A 104 -11.86 11.83 -8.92
CA LEU A 104 -11.60 12.00 -7.48
C LEU A 104 -12.10 13.35 -6.92
N SER A 105 -12.79 14.18 -7.69
CA SER A 105 -13.18 15.53 -7.26
C SER A 105 -14.10 15.54 -6.04
N ASP A 106 -14.86 14.47 -5.81
CA ASP A 106 -15.75 14.34 -4.65
C ASP A 106 -15.01 14.32 -3.30
N ILE A 107 -13.68 14.11 -3.29
CA ILE A 107 -12.88 14.18 -2.07
C ILE A 107 -12.93 15.55 -1.41
N ASP A 108 -13.11 16.61 -2.18
CA ASP A 108 -13.25 17.98 -1.67
C ASP A 108 -14.52 18.19 -0.83
N LYS A 109 -15.51 17.32 -0.99
CA LYS A 109 -16.79 17.37 -0.27
C LYS A 109 -16.75 16.64 1.08
N MET A 110 -15.63 15.96 1.41
CA MET A 110 -15.52 15.23 2.69
C MET A 110 -15.52 16.22 3.86
N ASP A 111 -16.45 16.02 4.79
CA ASP A 111 -16.58 16.83 5.99
C ASP A 111 -15.73 16.27 7.13
N CYS A 112 -14.41 16.30 6.91
CA CYS A 112 -13.42 15.88 7.90
C CYS A 112 -12.10 16.61 7.68
N GLU A 113 -11.28 16.71 8.72
CA GLU A 113 -9.95 17.29 8.63
C GLU A 113 -8.90 16.27 8.19
N THR A 114 -9.06 15.02 8.65
CA THR A 114 -8.21 13.89 8.25
C THR A 114 -9.07 12.65 8.04
N GLY A 115 -8.72 11.86 7.05
CA GLY A 115 -9.48 10.65 6.73
C GLY A 115 -8.61 9.56 6.12
N GLY A 116 -9.06 8.33 6.27
CA GLY A 116 -8.41 7.16 5.71
C GLY A 116 -9.39 5.99 5.60
N ILE A 117 -8.92 4.89 5.05
CA ILE A 117 -9.72 3.69 4.85
C ILE A 117 -9.14 2.57 5.72
N LEU A 118 -10.00 1.79 6.35
CA LEU A 118 -9.57 0.66 7.16
C LEU A 118 -8.85 -0.38 6.30
N ASP A 119 -7.76 -0.89 6.82
CA ASP A 119 -7.05 -2.01 6.23
C ASP A 119 -7.97 -3.24 6.25
N GLY A 120 -8.09 -3.94 5.11
CA GLY A 120 -9.04 -5.04 4.97
C GLY A 120 -10.51 -4.65 4.99
N HIS A 121 -10.86 -3.36 5.03
CA HIS A 121 -12.24 -2.83 5.08
C HIS A 121 -13.08 -3.35 6.25
N CYS A 122 -12.45 -3.73 7.35
CA CYS A 122 -13.13 -4.31 8.51
C CYS A 122 -12.53 -3.82 9.84
N LEU A 123 -13.24 -4.08 10.92
CA LEU A 123 -12.73 -3.85 12.26
C LEU A 123 -11.59 -4.83 12.58
N LEU A 124 -10.77 -4.48 13.57
CA LEU A 124 -9.60 -5.30 13.97
C LEU A 124 -9.99 -6.75 14.31
N ASP A 125 -11.11 -6.96 14.98
CA ASP A 125 -11.55 -8.29 15.40
C ASP A 125 -11.95 -9.19 14.23
N GLU A 126 -12.39 -8.60 13.14
CA GLU A 126 -12.75 -9.30 11.90
C GLU A 126 -11.57 -9.43 10.94
N HIS A 127 -10.48 -8.71 11.20
CA HIS A 127 -9.36 -8.63 10.27
C HIS A 127 -8.58 -9.95 10.24
N ILE A 128 -8.35 -10.47 9.02
CA ILE A 128 -7.62 -11.74 8.80
C ILE A 128 -6.22 -11.73 9.41
N HIS A 129 -5.57 -10.55 9.49
CA HIS A 129 -4.24 -10.36 10.04
C HIS A 129 -4.23 -9.74 11.45
N LYS A 130 -5.35 -9.77 12.19
CA LYS A 130 -5.45 -9.12 13.51
C LYS A 130 -4.32 -9.50 14.47
N ASN A 131 -3.98 -10.77 14.54
CA ASN A 131 -2.94 -11.25 15.45
C ASN A 131 -1.56 -10.71 15.10
N TYR A 132 -1.29 -10.49 13.82
CA TYR A 132 -0.05 -9.88 13.34
C TYR A 132 0.03 -8.41 13.77
N PHE A 133 -1.04 -7.63 13.58
CA PHE A 133 -1.05 -6.21 14.01
C PHE A 133 -0.91 -6.09 15.52
N ILE A 134 -1.66 -6.87 16.29
CA ILE A 134 -1.57 -6.89 17.76
C ILE A 134 -0.15 -7.25 18.22
N ALA A 135 0.47 -8.28 17.65
CA ALA A 135 1.82 -8.68 18.01
C ALA A 135 2.86 -7.62 17.66
N ARG A 136 2.71 -6.95 16.51
CA ARG A 136 3.57 -5.85 16.10
C ARG A 136 3.43 -4.65 17.06
N ASP A 137 2.22 -4.19 17.31
CA ASP A 137 1.95 -3.05 18.18
C ASP A 137 2.49 -3.31 19.59
N LYS A 138 2.28 -4.50 20.13
CA LYS A 138 2.86 -4.92 21.40
C LYS A 138 4.39 -4.84 21.42
N LYS A 139 5.06 -5.31 20.36
CA LYS A 139 6.52 -5.21 20.20
C LYS A 139 7.00 -3.75 20.16
N LEU A 140 6.24 -2.87 19.52
CA LEU A 140 6.54 -1.45 19.40
C LEU A 140 6.21 -0.67 20.69
N GLY A 141 5.36 -1.19 21.55
CA GLY A 141 4.79 -0.49 22.70
C GLY A 141 3.68 0.49 22.28
N PHE A 142 2.98 0.18 21.21
CA PHE A 142 1.85 0.95 20.68
C PHE A 142 0.52 0.41 21.19
N HIS A 143 -0.47 1.29 21.26
CA HIS A 143 -1.77 1.00 21.82
C HIS A 143 -2.93 1.35 20.86
N GLY A 144 -2.68 2.20 19.87
CA GLY A 144 -3.71 2.82 19.04
C GLY A 144 -4.64 1.82 18.36
N THR A 145 -4.12 0.81 17.66
CA THR A 145 -4.94 -0.17 16.94
C THR A 145 -5.86 -0.97 17.88
N LEU A 146 -5.36 -1.36 19.07
CA LEU A 146 -6.17 -2.07 20.06
C LEU A 146 -7.21 -1.17 20.73
N ALA A 147 -6.83 0.06 21.08
CA ALA A 147 -7.69 0.99 21.79
C ALA A 147 -8.87 1.44 20.90
N GLU A 148 -8.60 1.65 19.62
CA GLU A 148 -9.62 2.09 18.64
C GLU A 148 -10.41 0.92 18.03
N GLY A 149 -9.90 -0.31 18.08
CA GLY A 149 -10.55 -1.49 17.52
C GLY A 149 -10.49 -1.58 15.99
N PHE A 150 -9.64 -0.79 15.33
CA PHE A 150 -9.45 -0.76 13.88
C PHE A 150 -7.99 -0.41 13.51
N ASN A 151 -7.68 -0.53 12.23
CA ASN A 151 -6.37 -0.23 11.68
C ASN A 151 -6.54 0.49 10.34
N PHE A 152 -6.20 1.77 10.27
CA PHE A 152 -6.20 2.51 9.01
C PHE A 152 -5.05 2.05 8.11
N ASN A 153 -5.36 1.86 6.82
CA ASN A 153 -4.36 1.63 5.80
C ASN A 153 -3.62 2.94 5.47
N GLY A 154 -2.30 2.89 5.46
CA GLY A 154 -1.46 4.07 5.23
C GLY A 154 -1.32 4.48 3.76
N GLY A 155 -1.91 3.74 2.80
CA GLY A 155 -1.72 3.98 1.37
C GLY A 155 -2.54 5.13 0.79
N ILE A 156 -3.68 5.48 1.43
CA ILE A 156 -4.51 6.63 1.08
C ILE A 156 -4.83 7.40 2.35
N VAL A 157 -4.39 8.65 2.41
CA VAL A 157 -4.62 9.54 3.55
C VAL A 157 -5.08 10.90 3.06
N PHE A 158 -6.30 11.27 3.42
CA PHE A 158 -6.86 12.61 3.19
C PHE A 158 -6.46 13.55 4.33
N CYS A 159 -6.07 14.78 4.00
CA CYS A 159 -5.69 15.78 4.97
C CYS A 159 -6.06 17.19 4.53
N ARG A 160 -6.81 17.91 5.36
CA ARG A 160 -7.01 19.36 5.26
C ARG A 160 -5.78 20.08 5.85
N ASP A 161 -5.42 21.21 5.29
CA ASP A 161 -4.32 22.04 5.78
C ASP A 161 -4.73 22.86 7.01
N THR A 162 -5.14 22.13 8.06
CA THR A 162 -5.53 22.66 9.37
C THR A 162 -4.46 22.36 10.41
N GLU A 163 -4.59 22.95 11.59
CA GLU A 163 -3.70 22.65 12.73
C GLU A 163 -3.78 21.15 13.09
N ASN A 164 -4.99 20.58 13.12
CA ASN A 164 -5.19 19.17 13.41
C ASN A 164 -4.57 18.26 12.34
N GLY A 165 -4.76 18.56 11.06
CA GLY A 165 -4.14 17.82 9.96
C GLY A 165 -2.62 17.79 10.06
N ARG A 166 -2.01 18.97 10.29
CA ARG A 166 -0.55 19.08 10.49
C ARG A 166 -0.07 18.35 11.75
N SER A 167 -0.85 18.40 12.84
CA SER A 167 -0.53 17.72 14.11
C SER A 167 -0.52 16.20 13.93
N LEU A 168 -1.46 15.62 13.18
CA LEU A 168 -1.47 14.19 12.86
C LEU A 168 -0.19 13.77 12.15
N PHE A 169 0.19 14.47 11.08
CA PHE A 169 1.41 14.14 10.33
C PHE A 169 2.69 14.34 11.15
N LYS A 170 2.76 15.41 11.94
CA LYS A 170 3.88 15.62 12.87
C LYS A 170 4.01 14.46 13.85
N MET A 171 2.92 14.06 14.48
CA MET A 171 2.90 12.91 15.39
C MET A 171 3.25 11.61 14.66
N TRP A 172 2.72 11.39 13.45
CA TRP A 172 3.06 10.23 12.63
C TRP A 172 4.57 10.15 12.35
N ASN A 173 5.19 11.26 11.99
CA ASN A 173 6.64 11.33 11.78
C ASN A 173 7.43 11.01 13.06
N GLU A 174 7.04 11.56 14.20
CA GLU A 174 7.68 11.30 15.50
C GLU A 174 7.57 9.83 15.92
N VAL A 175 6.36 9.26 15.83
CA VAL A 175 6.09 7.87 16.19
C VAL A 175 6.80 6.92 15.21
N TRP A 176 6.81 7.22 13.92
CA TRP A 176 7.55 6.42 12.96
C TRP A 176 9.07 6.46 13.21
N LYS A 177 9.65 7.61 13.50
CA LYS A 177 11.07 7.72 13.87
C LYS A 177 11.41 6.90 15.12
N TYR A 178 10.53 6.89 16.11
CA TYR A 178 10.69 6.02 17.27
C TYR A 178 10.66 4.54 16.88
N SER A 179 9.67 4.13 16.09
CA SER A 179 9.56 2.76 15.56
C SER A 179 10.82 2.35 14.77
N ALA A 180 11.24 3.18 13.82
CA ALA A 180 12.38 2.92 12.93
C ALA A 180 13.72 2.85 13.70
N TYR A 181 14.01 3.86 14.50
CA TYR A 181 15.35 4.02 15.08
C TYR A 181 15.52 3.39 16.47
N LYS A 182 14.43 3.22 17.24
CA LYS A 182 14.50 2.57 18.56
C LYS A 182 14.03 1.13 18.56
N LYS A 183 13.12 0.77 17.66
CA LYS A 183 12.53 -0.56 17.60
C LYS A 183 12.93 -1.35 16.35
N HIS A 184 13.64 -0.71 15.41
CA HIS A 184 14.09 -1.31 14.14
C HIS A 184 12.93 -1.85 13.29
N ASP A 185 11.79 -1.15 13.29
CA ASP A 185 10.62 -1.45 12.48
C ASP A 185 10.30 -0.26 11.57
N LEU A 186 10.43 -0.46 10.25
CA LEU A 186 10.30 0.58 9.24
C LEU A 186 8.88 0.73 8.67
N HIS A 187 7.92 -0.06 9.15
CA HIS A 187 6.53 0.04 8.69
C HIS A 187 5.88 1.30 9.25
N ASP A 188 5.18 2.01 8.39
CA ASP A 188 4.58 3.30 8.70
C ASP A 188 3.12 3.20 9.18
N GLN A 189 2.38 2.14 8.84
CA GLN A 189 0.97 1.99 9.15
C GLN A 189 0.68 1.89 10.65
N SER A 190 1.42 1.06 11.42
CA SER A 190 1.28 1.01 12.87
C SER A 190 1.57 2.38 13.52
N ALA A 191 2.54 3.13 12.97
CA ALA A 191 2.85 4.46 13.46
C ALA A 191 1.73 5.48 13.15
N LEU A 192 1.03 5.36 12.00
CA LEU A 192 -0.14 6.18 11.68
C LEU A 192 -1.26 5.96 12.71
N ASN A 193 -1.59 4.71 12.98
CA ASN A 193 -2.67 4.37 13.92
C ASN A 193 -2.33 4.80 15.36
N GLU A 194 -1.07 4.65 15.77
CA GLU A 194 -0.61 5.15 17.07
C GLU A 194 -0.63 6.69 17.11
N ALA A 195 -0.28 7.38 16.03
CA ALA A 195 -0.35 8.83 15.95
C ALA A 195 -1.80 9.33 16.05
N ASN A 196 -2.73 8.67 15.35
CA ASN A 196 -4.16 8.97 15.45
C ASN A 196 -4.65 8.85 16.91
N TYR A 197 -4.29 7.78 17.59
CA TYR A 197 -4.63 7.56 19.00
C TYR A 197 -4.03 8.63 19.93
N ARG A 198 -2.73 8.93 19.80
CA ARG A 198 -2.02 9.90 20.66
C ARG A 198 -2.52 11.33 20.51
N THR A 199 -2.86 11.71 19.29
CA THR A 199 -3.40 13.06 19.04
C THR A 199 -4.87 13.19 19.46
N GLY A 200 -5.60 12.09 19.58
CA GLY A 200 -7.04 12.11 19.82
C GLY A 200 -7.86 12.73 18.69
N LEU A 201 -7.24 12.97 17.53
CA LEU A 201 -7.85 13.68 16.39
C LEU A 201 -8.83 12.85 15.59
N LYS A 202 -8.93 11.56 15.85
CA LYS A 202 -9.88 10.62 15.25
C LYS A 202 -10.01 10.78 13.73
N MET A 203 -9.02 10.28 12.99
CA MET A 203 -9.18 10.16 11.53
C MET A 203 -10.55 9.58 11.21
N GLN A 204 -11.27 10.19 10.29
CA GLN A 204 -12.55 9.66 9.85
C GLN A 204 -12.35 8.51 8.87
N GLN A 205 -13.18 7.48 9.03
CA GLN A 205 -13.25 6.41 8.05
C GLN A 205 -13.94 6.93 6.79
N LEU A 206 -13.19 6.97 5.68
CA LEU A 206 -13.73 7.26 4.36
C LEU A 206 -14.39 6.01 3.76
N PRO A 207 -15.30 6.16 2.78
CA PRO A 207 -15.88 5.05 2.04
C PRO A 207 -14.81 4.17 1.39
N GLY A 208 -15.03 2.85 1.35
CA GLY A 208 -14.04 1.87 0.90
C GLY A 208 -13.62 2.01 -0.56
N GLU A 209 -14.41 2.64 -1.40
CA GLU A 209 -14.10 2.95 -2.80
C GLU A 209 -12.90 3.88 -2.96
N TRP A 210 -12.55 4.68 -1.95
CA TRP A 210 -11.38 5.56 -1.96
C TRP A 210 -10.04 4.82 -1.79
N ASN A 211 -10.08 3.58 -1.34
CA ASN A 211 -8.92 2.71 -1.26
C ASN A 211 -9.38 1.27 -1.41
N CYS A 212 -9.94 0.93 -2.56
CA CYS A 212 -10.40 -0.42 -2.85
C CYS A 212 -9.20 -1.38 -2.82
N GLN A 213 -9.21 -2.31 -1.87
CA GLN A 213 -8.15 -3.28 -1.60
C GLN A 213 -8.66 -4.68 -2.00
N PRO A 214 -8.72 -5.06 -3.28
CA PRO A 214 -9.45 -6.25 -3.71
C PRO A 214 -8.93 -7.56 -3.12
N SER A 215 -7.62 -7.64 -2.81
CA SER A 215 -7.02 -8.80 -2.14
C SER A 215 -7.29 -8.85 -0.63
N HIS A 216 -7.80 -7.75 -0.04
CA HIS A 216 -7.98 -7.56 1.39
C HIS A 216 -9.39 -7.06 1.71
N GLY A 217 -10.43 -7.79 1.29
CA GLY A 217 -11.82 -7.47 1.60
C GLY A 217 -12.48 -6.42 0.70
N GLY A 218 -11.75 -5.74 -0.18
CA GLY A 218 -12.24 -4.61 -0.97
C GLY A 218 -13.13 -4.94 -2.17
N LEU A 219 -13.39 -6.22 -2.48
CA LEU A 219 -14.20 -6.60 -3.66
C LEU A 219 -15.62 -6.00 -3.63
N ALA A 220 -16.19 -5.79 -2.45
CA ALA A 220 -17.51 -5.17 -2.30
C ALA A 220 -17.55 -3.73 -2.84
N PHE A 221 -16.41 -3.02 -2.84
CA PHE A 221 -16.27 -1.63 -3.28
C PHE A 221 -15.83 -1.50 -4.73
N LEU A 222 -15.46 -2.60 -5.41
CA LEU A 222 -14.82 -2.57 -6.72
C LEU A 222 -15.67 -1.89 -7.78
N LYS A 223 -17.00 -2.10 -7.77
CA LYS A 223 -17.91 -1.49 -8.75
C LYS A 223 -17.81 0.03 -8.76
N ASN A 224 -17.71 0.65 -7.59
CA ASN A 224 -17.66 2.10 -7.41
C ASN A 224 -16.25 2.60 -7.06
N ALA A 225 -15.23 1.74 -7.19
CA ALA A 225 -13.87 2.09 -6.82
C ALA A 225 -13.42 3.39 -7.48
N LYS A 226 -12.93 4.30 -6.67
CA LYS A 226 -12.23 5.53 -7.06
C LYS A 226 -10.73 5.25 -7.24
N ILE A 227 -10.16 4.49 -6.30
CA ILE A 227 -8.75 4.09 -6.29
C ILE A 227 -8.68 2.59 -6.00
N ILE A 228 -8.01 1.84 -6.87
CA ILE A 228 -7.70 0.42 -6.68
C ILE A 228 -6.27 0.32 -6.16
N HIS A 229 -6.08 -0.21 -4.96
CA HIS A 229 -4.79 -0.43 -4.32
C HIS A 229 -4.43 -1.92 -4.39
N TYR A 230 -3.42 -2.28 -5.18
CA TYR A 230 -3.17 -3.65 -5.57
C TYR A 230 -2.00 -4.34 -4.85
N TYR A 231 -1.28 -3.63 -3.96
CA TYR A 231 -0.22 -4.19 -3.09
C TYR A 231 0.84 -4.99 -3.86
N SER A 232 1.52 -4.38 -4.80
CA SER A 232 2.44 -5.05 -5.71
C SER A 232 3.68 -5.67 -5.05
N SER A 233 4.01 -5.26 -3.84
CA SER A 233 5.22 -5.70 -3.14
C SER A 233 5.08 -7.06 -2.43
N GLU A 234 3.86 -7.54 -2.17
CA GLU A 234 3.65 -8.62 -1.21
C GLU A 234 3.86 -10.02 -1.79
N PHE A 235 3.69 -10.22 -3.09
CA PHE A 235 3.68 -11.56 -3.66
C PHE A 235 4.63 -11.69 -4.85
N SER A 236 5.82 -12.24 -4.60
CA SER A 236 6.79 -12.51 -5.66
C SER A 236 7.36 -13.91 -5.53
N GLY A 237 6.92 -14.81 -6.40
CA GLY A 237 7.54 -16.13 -6.61
C GLY A 237 7.70 -16.40 -8.10
N LYS A 238 8.60 -17.31 -8.50
CA LYS A 238 8.85 -17.65 -9.91
C LYS A 238 7.59 -18.06 -10.69
N ASN A 239 6.54 -18.54 -10.00
CA ASN A 239 5.29 -19.02 -10.59
C ASN A 239 4.07 -18.20 -10.10
N TYR A 240 4.29 -17.00 -9.58
CA TYR A 240 3.20 -16.16 -9.10
C TYR A 240 2.52 -15.47 -10.27
N VAL A 241 1.25 -15.77 -10.46
CA VAL A 241 0.35 -15.00 -11.35
C VAL A 241 -0.43 -14.06 -10.45
N PRO A 242 -0.25 -12.74 -10.57
CA PRO A 242 -1.00 -11.79 -9.75
C PRO A 242 -2.48 -11.93 -10.02
N TYR A 243 -3.31 -11.84 -9.00
CA TYR A 243 -4.75 -11.86 -9.19
C TYR A 243 -5.24 -10.62 -9.96
N TYR A 244 -4.55 -9.49 -9.83
CA TYR A 244 -4.78 -8.25 -10.57
C TYR A 244 -3.72 -8.09 -11.67
N LYS A 245 -4.14 -7.98 -12.92
CA LYS A 245 -3.22 -7.99 -14.07
C LYS A 245 -2.24 -6.81 -14.07
N LEU A 246 -2.72 -5.62 -13.64
CA LEU A 246 -1.87 -4.42 -13.58
C LEU A 246 -0.81 -4.47 -12.45
N ALA A 247 -0.87 -5.47 -11.56
CA ALA A 247 0.18 -5.75 -10.58
C ALA A 247 1.31 -6.66 -11.12
N ASP A 248 1.23 -7.11 -12.39
CA ASP A 248 2.19 -8.06 -12.95
C ASP A 248 3.55 -7.41 -13.16
N LYS A 249 4.59 -8.01 -12.57
CA LYS A 249 5.97 -7.58 -12.74
C LYS A 249 6.46 -7.64 -14.20
N ALA A 250 5.96 -8.59 -14.98
CA ALA A 250 6.31 -8.67 -16.39
C ALA A 250 5.78 -7.43 -17.16
N LEU A 251 4.59 -6.95 -16.80
CA LEU A 251 4.03 -5.73 -17.34
C LEU A 251 4.87 -4.50 -16.93
N HIS A 252 5.22 -4.38 -15.66
CA HIS A 252 6.08 -3.28 -15.20
C HIS A 252 7.48 -3.30 -15.85
N ASN A 253 8.06 -4.47 -16.07
CA ASN A 253 9.34 -4.59 -16.80
C ASN A 253 9.22 -4.12 -18.27
N ARG A 254 8.10 -4.37 -18.95
CA ARG A 254 7.86 -3.83 -20.30
C ARG A 254 7.84 -2.30 -20.30
N ILE A 255 7.19 -1.69 -19.31
CA ILE A 255 7.18 -0.22 -19.13
C ILE A 255 8.62 0.28 -18.91
N LYS A 256 9.38 -0.37 -18.04
CA LYS A 256 10.77 -0.04 -17.74
C LYS A 256 11.68 -0.12 -18.96
N GLU A 257 11.53 -1.16 -19.77
CA GLU A 257 12.32 -1.36 -20.98
C GLU A 257 12.02 -0.30 -22.05
N SER A 258 10.74 0.05 -22.23
CA SER A 258 10.30 1.04 -23.22
C SER A 258 10.40 2.49 -22.74
N GLY A 259 10.45 2.74 -21.42
CA GLY A 259 10.37 4.07 -20.81
C GLY A 259 8.99 4.74 -20.86
N LYS A 260 7.97 4.04 -21.38
CA LYS A 260 6.60 4.52 -21.50
C LYS A 260 5.59 3.39 -21.27
N ILE A 261 4.36 3.75 -20.96
CA ILE A 261 3.27 2.76 -20.84
C ILE A 261 2.88 2.27 -22.24
N PRO A 262 2.95 0.95 -22.53
CA PRO A 262 2.51 0.39 -23.82
C PRO A 262 0.99 0.56 -24.02
N ASP A 263 0.53 0.64 -25.28
CA ASP A 263 -0.87 0.91 -25.62
C ASP A 263 -1.85 -0.14 -25.05
N ASP A 264 -1.48 -1.42 -25.08
CA ASP A 264 -2.29 -2.49 -24.48
C ASP A 264 -2.44 -2.34 -22.95
N VAL A 265 -1.41 -1.79 -22.28
CA VAL A 265 -1.47 -1.48 -20.85
C VAL A 265 -2.31 -0.24 -20.58
N ILE A 266 -2.23 0.76 -21.47
CA ILE A 266 -3.10 1.95 -21.42
C ILE A 266 -4.57 1.54 -21.48
N GLU A 267 -4.95 0.65 -22.39
CA GLU A 267 -6.34 0.14 -22.47
C GLU A 267 -6.76 -0.61 -21.19
N MET A 268 -5.86 -1.33 -20.56
CA MET A 268 -6.13 -1.96 -19.27
C MET A 268 -6.32 -0.94 -18.15
N ILE A 269 -5.55 0.16 -18.14
CA ILE A 269 -5.65 1.24 -17.14
C ILE A 269 -6.95 2.03 -17.30
N LYS A 270 -7.44 2.21 -18.53
CA LYS A 270 -8.71 2.90 -18.80
C LYS A 270 -9.92 2.13 -18.27
N ASP A 271 -9.83 0.80 -18.16
CA ASP A 271 -10.88 -0.06 -17.62
C ASP A 271 -10.33 -0.97 -16.50
N PRO A 272 -9.87 -0.38 -15.37
CA PRO A 272 -9.09 -1.10 -14.38
C PRO A 272 -9.95 -2.03 -13.51
N LYS A 273 -11.26 -1.81 -13.43
CA LYS A 273 -12.17 -2.56 -12.55
C LYS A 273 -12.37 -4.02 -12.98
N PHE A 274 -12.00 -4.36 -14.23
CA PHE A 274 -12.16 -5.71 -14.81
C PHE A 274 -10.83 -6.43 -15.06
N GLN A 275 -9.69 -5.86 -14.61
CA GLN A 275 -8.36 -6.41 -14.89
C GLN A 275 -7.92 -7.48 -13.89
N PHE A 276 -8.77 -8.46 -13.64
CA PHE A 276 -8.49 -9.57 -12.72
C PHE A 276 -8.23 -10.87 -13.48
N ASN A 277 -7.19 -11.60 -13.09
CA ASN A 277 -6.93 -12.94 -13.60
C ASN A 277 -7.85 -13.96 -12.92
N ARG A 278 -8.11 -13.76 -11.62
CA ARG A 278 -8.91 -14.68 -10.83
C ARG A 278 -9.45 -13.96 -9.59
N VAL A 279 -10.72 -14.20 -9.28
CA VAL A 279 -11.37 -13.70 -8.06
C VAL A 279 -11.83 -14.90 -7.24
N HIS A 280 -11.37 -14.97 -5.98
CA HIS A 280 -11.79 -16.00 -5.03
C HIS A 280 -12.38 -15.33 -3.80
N LEU A 281 -13.59 -15.75 -3.43
CA LEU A 281 -14.22 -15.38 -2.17
C LEU A 281 -13.96 -16.48 -1.15
N ILE A 282 -13.44 -16.13 0.02
CA ILE A 282 -13.30 -17.02 1.17
C ILE A 282 -14.30 -16.54 2.22
N ASN A 283 -15.35 -17.34 2.45
CA ASN A 283 -16.42 -17.05 3.41
C ASN A 283 -16.65 -18.19 4.43
N ASP A 284 -15.70 -19.12 4.54
CA ASP A 284 -15.75 -20.21 5.51
C ASP A 284 -15.02 -19.77 6.79
N ASP A 285 -15.77 -19.62 7.89
CA ASP A 285 -15.24 -19.18 9.19
C ASP A 285 -14.10 -20.04 9.71
N ARG A 286 -14.08 -21.34 9.40
CA ARG A 286 -12.99 -22.25 9.79
C ARG A 286 -11.70 -21.90 9.05
N ILE A 287 -11.78 -21.57 7.76
CA ILE A 287 -10.63 -21.15 6.97
C ILE A 287 -10.14 -19.78 7.44
N ILE A 288 -11.05 -18.84 7.69
CA ILE A 288 -10.72 -17.52 8.23
C ILE A 288 -10.01 -17.66 9.58
N SER A 289 -10.53 -18.51 10.48
CA SER A 289 -9.91 -18.77 11.78
C SER A 289 -8.48 -19.34 11.66
N ILE A 290 -8.25 -20.27 10.71
CA ILE A 290 -6.90 -20.79 10.44
C ILE A 290 -6.01 -19.67 9.91
N MET A 291 -6.49 -18.86 8.99
CA MET A 291 -5.73 -17.74 8.42
C MET A 291 -5.36 -16.67 9.45
N GLN A 292 -6.17 -16.50 10.49
CA GLN A 292 -5.87 -15.61 11.62
C GLN A 292 -4.91 -16.19 12.65
N SER A 293 -4.54 -17.47 12.54
CA SER A 293 -3.70 -18.14 13.53
C SER A 293 -2.22 -17.70 13.42
N PRO A 294 -1.48 -17.69 14.55
CA PRO A 294 -0.04 -17.44 14.52
C PRO A 294 0.73 -18.44 13.63
N LEU A 295 0.22 -19.66 13.50
CA LEU A 295 0.80 -20.69 12.64
C LEU A 295 0.85 -20.25 11.17
N THR A 296 -0.22 -19.63 10.67
CA THR A 296 -0.31 -19.16 9.28
C THR A 296 0.73 -18.09 9.01
N PHE A 297 0.93 -17.15 9.93
CA PHE A 297 1.97 -16.11 9.80
C PHE A 297 3.37 -16.72 9.81
N THR A 298 3.63 -17.64 10.75
CA THR A 298 4.91 -18.34 10.80
C THR A 298 5.21 -19.05 9.48
N LEU A 299 4.22 -19.73 8.91
CA LEU A 299 4.36 -20.39 7.61
C LEU A 299 4.59 -19.40 6.46
N ALA A 300 3.91 -18.25 6.48
CA ALA A 300 4.11 -17.19 5.50
C ALA A 300 5.53 -16.61 5.57
N ASP A 301 6.04 -16.36 6.78
CA ASP A 301 7.41 -15.89 7.02
C ASP A 301 8.45 -16.92 6.58
N ILE A 302 8.24 -18.20 6.90
CA ILE A 302 9.12 -19.29 6.43
C ILE A 302 9.11 -19.34 4.89
N LYS A 303 7.94 -19.24 4.26
CA LYS A 303 7.84 -19.22 2.79
C LYS A 303 8.60 -18.07 2.18
N LYS A 304 8.54 -16.88 2.79
CA LYS A 304 9.19 -15.66 2.31
C LYS A 304 10.71 -15.70 2.50
N HIS A 305 11.17 -16.11 3.67
CA HIS A 305 12.58 -15.97 4.07
C HIS A 305 13.38 -17.27 3.95
N MET A 306 12.70 -18.44 3.97
CA MET A 306 13.30 -19.77 3.96
C MET A 306 12.57 -20.71 2.97
N PRO A 307 12.50 -20.37 1.66
CA PRO A 307 11.64 -21.09 0.70
C PRO A 307 11.99 -22.58 0.55
N LEU A 308 13.26 -22.97 0.72
CA LEU A 308 13.65 -24.37 0.69
C LEU A 308 13.06 -25.16 1.86
N LEU A 309 13.07 -24.57 3.06
CA LEU A 309 12.46 -25.19 4.24
C LEU A 309 10.95 -25.31 4.05
N PHE A 310 10.28 -24.25 3.56
CA PHE A 310 8.86 -24.28 3.26
C PHE A 310 8.47 -25.43 2.31
N ASN A 311 9.21 -25.58 1.21
CA ASN A 311 8.99 -26.63 0.22
C ASN A 311 9.19 -28.05 0.81
N ALA A 312 10.16 -28.21 1.73
CA ALA A 312 10.35 -29.48 2.44
C ALA A 312 9.16 -29.79 3.36
N MET A 313 8.66 -28.78 4.09
CA MET A 313 7.46 -28.90 4.92
C MET A 313 6.23 -29.26 4.09
N GLU A 314 5.97 -28.60 2.96
CA GLU A 314 4.86 -28.93 2.06
C GLU A 314 4.88 -30.37 1.59
N LYS A 315 6.05 -30.87 1.16
CA LYS A 315 6.23 -32.27 0.75
C LYS A 315 5.92 -33.24 1.88
N THR A 316 6.41 -32.97 3.10
CA THR A 316 6.17 -33.80 4.28
C THR A 316 4.68 -33.83 4.63
N MET A 317 4.02 -32.68 4.67
CA MET A 317 2.59 -32.57 4.96
C MET A 317 1.74 -33.26 3.88
N GLY A 318 2.14 -33.15 2.61
CA GLY A 318 1.51 -33.87 1.49
C GLY A 318 1.60 -35.40 1.68
N GLY A 319 2.74 -35.92 2.13
CA GLY A 319 2.96 -37.32 2.46
C GLY A 319 2.05 -37.79 3.61
N ILE A 320 1.99 -37.04 4.71
CA ILE A 320 1.11 -37.34 5.88
C ILE A 320 -0.36 -37.37 5.45
N ARG A 321 -0.80 -36.41 4.64
CA ARG A 321 -2.18 -36.38 4.11
C ARG A 321 -2.51 -37.59 3.25
N SER A 322 -1.57 -38.07 2.45
CA SER A 322 -1.73 -39.28 1.64
C SER A 322 -1.84 -40.54 2.49
N LEU A 323 -1.03 -40.68 3.54
CA LEU A 323 -1.11 -41.78 4.52
C LEU A 323 -2.45 -41.76 5.27
N GLY A 324 -2.93 -40.58 5.70
CA GLY A 324 -4.21 -40.44 6.36
C GLY A 324 -5.42 -40.84 5.49
N LYS A 325 -5.34 -40.69 4.16
CA LYS A 325 -6.36 -41.15 3.22
C LYS A 325 -6.36 -42.71 3.08
N ILE A 326 -5.19 -43.32 3.16
CA ILE A 326 -5.04 -44.75 3.07
C ILE A 326 -5.61 -45.43 4.35
N LEU A 327 -5.35 -44.85 5.52
CA LEU A 327 -5.84 -45.32 6.81
C LEU A 327 -7.37 -45.19 6.99
N LYS A 328 -8.00 -44.21 6.31
CA LYS A 328 -9.47 -44.03 6.33
C LYS A 328 -10.23 -44.96 5.36
N LYS A 329 -9.50 -45.66 4.49
CA LYS A 329 -10.09 -46.65 3.55
C LYS A 329 -10.02 -48.09 4.06
N LYS A 330 -9.45 -48.33 5.24
CA LYS A 330 -9.53 -49.57 6.01
C LYS A 330 -10.51 -49.41 7.15
#